data_870da65b510e35f8bff0931201dfcfdc
#
_entry.id   870da65b510e35f8bff0931201dfcfdc
#
_cell.length_a   1.000
_cell.length_b   1.000
_cell.length_c   1.000
_cell.angle_alpha   90.00
_cell.angle_beta   90.00
_cell.angle_gamma   90.00
#
_symmetry.space_group_name_H-M   'P 1'
#
loop_
_entity.id
_entity.type
_entity.pdbx_description
1 polymer ?
#
loop_
_entity_poly.entity_id
_entity_poly.type
_entity_poly.pdbx_seq_one_letter_code
_entity_poly.pdbx_strand_id
1 'polypeptide(L)'
;WTKPIVIGRHAYGDQYRATDFLIPGSGKLLMKFIPDNGEDAIEHEVNQYDGPGIAMGMYNIDESIRGFARACFNYGLNLNWPVYLSTKNTILKAYDGRFKDLFQDIFDTEFKDKFKNKNITYEHRLIDDMVAAAMKWEGGFVWACKNYDGDVQSDVVAQGFGSLGPMTSVLMTPDGNTIESEAAHGTVTRHYRAYERGEATSTNPIASIFAWTRGLWYRGKFDKNIELQNFSEKLEKVCINTIEGGAMTKGLALRVGNN
;
A
#
# COMPACT_ATOMS: atom_id res chain seq x y z
N TRP A 1 0.25 4.01 18.46
CA TRP A 1 1.52 4.26 17.77
C TRP A 1 2.01 5.68 18.02
N THR A 2 3.30 5.83 18.17
CA THR A 2 3.95 7.13 18.42
C THR A 2 4.72 7.64 17.19
N LYS A 3 4.92 6.78 16.19
CA LYS A 3 5.60 7.07 14.94
C LYS A 3 4.73 6.67 13.75
N PRO A 4 4.82 7.37 12.60
CA PRO A 4 4.10 6.98 11.40
C PRO A 4 4.46 5.57 10.93
N ILE A 5 3.51 4.93 10.23
CA ILE A 5 3.71 3.66 9.54
C ILE A 5 3.48 3.90 8.06
N VAL A 6 4.38 3.40 7.21
CA VAL A 6 4.22 3.43 5.76
C VAL A 6 3.78 2.06 5.29
N ILE A 7 2.61 1.98 4.68
CA ILE A 7 2.14 0.77 4.00
C ILE A 7 2.54 0.88 2.53
N GLY A 8 3.48 0.04 2.10
CA GLY A 8 3.80 -0.16 0.70
C GLY A 8 2.84 -1.18 0.10
N ARG A 9 2.02 -0.77 -0.85
CA ARG A 9 1.09 -1.67 -1.57
C ARG A 9 1.61 -1.95 -2.97
N HIS A 10 1.73 -3.23 -3.32
CA HIS A 10 2.02 -3.65 -4.69
C HIS A 10 0.78 -3.44 -5.57
N ALA A 11 0.69 -2.31 -6.25
CA ALA A 11 -0.50 -1.89 -6.99
C ALA A 11 -0.65 -2.60 -8.36
N TYR A 12 -0.33 -3.88 -8.44
CA TYR A 12 -0.42 -4.69 -9.66
C TYR A 12 -0.78 -6.14 -9.36
N GLY A 13 -1.56 -6.76 -10.27
CA GLY A 13 -1.84 -8.19 -10.23
C GLY A 13 -2.75 -8.63 -9.07
N ASP A 14 -2.58 -9.89 -8.67
CA ASP A 14 -3.32 -10.56 -7.61
C ASP A 14 -4.84 -10.48 -7.85
N GLN A 15 -5.65 -10.30 -6.80
CA GLN A 15 -7.12 -10.23 -6.89
C GLN A 15 -7.63 -9.08 -7.79
N TYR A 16 -6.86 -8.00 -7.95
CA TYR A 16 -7.26 -6.81 -8.71
C TYR A 16 -7.14 -7.00 -10.24
N ARG A 17 -6.51 -8.09 -10.67
CA ARG A 17 -6.42 -8.51 -12.09
C ARG A 17 -6.80 -9.97 -12.27
N ALA A 18 -7.60 -10.49 -11.35
CA ALA A 18 -8.09 -11.85 -11.42
C ALA A 18 -9.16 -12.01 -12.50
N THR A 19 -9.27 -13.23 -12.99
CA THR A 19 -10.43 -13.71 -13.75
C THR A 19 -11.24 -14.61 -12.84
N ASP A 20 -12.50 -14.29 -12.62
CA ASP A 20 -13.42 -15.08 -11.81
C ASP A 20 -14.74 -15.33 -12.55
N PHE A 21 -15.36 -16.47 -12.25
CA PHE A 21 -16.62 -16.86 -12.87
C PHE A 21 -17.38 -17.89 -12.05
N LEU A 22 -18.69 -17.94 -12.27
CA LEU A 22 -19.55 -18.94 -11.65
C LEU A 22 -19.41 -20.28 -12.36
N ILE A 23 -19.29 -21.35 -11.60
CA ILE A 23 -19.34 -22.72 -12.08
C ILE A 23 -20.81 -23.17 -12.09
N PRO A 24 -21.40 -23.50 -13.25
CA PRO A 24 -22.84 -23.76 -13.33
C PRO A 24 -23.28 -25.15 -12.87
N GLY A 25 -22.36 -26.10 -12.71
CA GLY A 25 -22.66 -27.47 -12.34
C GLY A 25 -21.41 -28.32 -12.16
N SER A 26 -21.59 -29.64 -12.21
CA SER A 26 -20.48 -30.60 -12.08
C SER A 26 -19.50 -30.51 -13.26
N GLY A 27 -18.21 -30.69 -12.98
CA GLY A 27 -17.14 -30.60 -13.99
C GLY A 27 -15.77 -30.38 -13.39
N LYS A 28 -14.77 -30.38 -14.25
CA LYS A 28 -13.37 -30.13 -13.85
C LYS A 28 -12.95 -28.68 -14.10
N LEU A 29 -12.26 -28.08 -13.14
CA LEU A 29 -11.53 -26.83 -13.31
C LEU A 29 -10.06 -27.14 -13.55
N LEU A 30 -9.52 -26.67 -14.68
CA LEU A 30 -8.12 -26.81 -15.04
C LEU A 30 -7.45 -25.44 -15.12
N MET A 31 -6.21 -25.37 -14.68
CA MET A 31 -5.31 -24.24 -14.94
C MET A 31 -4.22 -24.71 -15.91
N LYS A 32 -4.07 -24.02 -17.02
CA LYS A 32 -3.15 -24.39 -18.09
C LYS A 32 -2.27 -23.22 -18.51
N PHE A 33 -0.97 -23.46 -18.57
CA PHE A 33 0.01 -22.57 -19.16
C PHE A 33 0.54 -23.19 -20.44
N ILE A 34 0.53 -22.43 -21.54
CA ILE A 34 1.00 -22.85 -22.86
C ILE A 34 2.23 -22.00 -23.19
N PRO A 35 3.45 -22.59 -23.21
CA PRO A 35 4.67 -21.88 -23.58
C PRO A 35 4.68 -21.47 -25.06
N ASP A 36 5.12 -20.25 -25.36
CA ASP A 36 5.27 -19.76 -26.73
C ASP A 36 6.46 -20.39 -27.49
N ASN A 37 7.40 -21.02 -26.76
CA ASN A 37 8.61 -21.65 -27.33
C ASN A 37 8.39 -23.07 -27.86
N GLY A 38 7.15 -23.57 -27.83
CA GLY A 38 6.77 -24.91 -28.32
C GLY A 38 7.06 -26.05 -27.33
N GLU A 39 7.44 -25.79 -26.11
CA GLU A 39 7.51 -26.79 -25.04
C GLU A 39 6.12 -27.28 -24.65
N ASP A 40 6.07 -28.42 -23.95
CA ASP A 40 4.82 -28.99 -23.46
C ASP A 40 4.09 -28.05 -22.51
N ALA A 41 2.75 -28.01 -22.66
CA ALA A 41 1.92 -27.23 -21.76
C ALA A 41 1.95 -27.76 -20.32
N ILE A 42 2.00 -26.86 -19.35
CA ILE A 42 1.86 -27.20 -17.93
C ILE A 42 0.37 -27.12 -17.57
N GLU A 43 -0.19 -28.21 -17.06
CA GLU A 43 -1.60 -28.28 -16.70
C GLU A 43 -1.78 -28.82 -15.27
N HIS A 44 -2.65 -28.17 -14.50
CA HIS A 44 -3.02 -28.59 -13.16
C HIS A 44 -4.53 -28.69 -13.04
N GLU A 45 -5.04 -29.80 -12.50
CA GLU A 45 -6.41 -29.90 -12.03
C GLU A 45 -6.53 -29.10 -10.72
N VAL A 46 -7.35 -28.05 -10.74
CA VAL A 46 -7.57 -27.18 -9.58
C VAL A 46 -8.62 -27.79 -8.67
N ASN A 47 -9.76 -28.25 -9.25
CA ASN A 47 -10.84 -28.87 -8.51
C ASN A 47 -11.76 -29.69 -9.43
N GLN A 48 -12.34 -30.74 -8.86
CA GLN A 48 -13.49 -31.47 -9.43
C GLN A 48 -14.76 -31.02 -8.70
N TYR A 49 -15.68 -30.41 -9.44
CA TYR A 49 -16.97 -29.96 -8.90
C TYR A 49 -18.04 -31.02 -9.06
N ASP A 50 -18.79 -31.28 -8.01
CA ASP A 50 -19.98 -32.12 -8.03
C ASP A 50 -21.29 -31.36 -8.26
N GLY A 51 -21.22 -30.03 -8.21
CA GLY A 51 -22.33 -29.10 -8.41
C GLY A 51 -21.87 -27.66 -8.63
N PRO A 52 -22.77 -26.66 -8.57
CA PRO A 52 -22.43 -25.27 -8.77
C PRO A 52 -21.39 -24.74 -7.78
N GLY A 53 -20.59 -23.77 -8.21
CA GLY A 53 -19.55 -23.17 -7.38
C GLY A 53 -19.02 -21.87 -7.99
N ILE A 54 -17.83 -21.48 -7.57
CA ILE A 54 -17.12 -20.32 -8.07
C ILE A 54 -15.64 -20.65 -8.25
N ALA A 55 -15.00 -20.04 -9.22
CA ALA A 55 -13.57 -20.17 -9.46
C ALA A 55 -12.93 -18.81 -9.72
N MET A 56 -11.65 -18.68 -9.37
CA MET A 56 -10.83 -17.51 -9.64
C MET A 56 -9.41 -17.94 -9.99
N GLY A 57 -8.84 -17.29 -11.02
CA GLY A 57 -7.43 -17.32 -11.36
C GLY A 57 -6.81 -15.95 -11.17
N MET A 58 -5.68 -15.85 -10.50
CA MET A 58 -4.91 -14.63 -10.36
C MET A 58 -3.46 -14.85 -10.74
N TYR A 59 -2.73 -13.78 -11.06
CA TYR A 59 -1.34 -13.84 -11.49
C TYR A 59 -0.53 -12.64 -11.02
N ASN A 60 0.78 -12.77 -11.10
CA ASN A 60 1.72 -11.66 -11.01
C ASN A 60 2.93 -11.92 -11.92
N ILE A 61 3.80 -10.93 -12.09
CA ILE A 61 4.99 -11.03 -12.93
C ILE A 61 6.24 -10.60 -12.14
N ASP A 62 7.33 -11.28 -12.37
CA ASP A 62 8.61 -11.06 -11.68
C ASP A 62 9.09 -9.61 -11.75
N GLU A 63 9.03 -9.00 -12.93
CA GLU A 63 9.50 -7.63 -13.12
C GLU A 63 8.73 -6.63 -12.25
N SER A 64 7.41 -6.80 -12.13
CA SER A 64 6.58 -5.96 -11.27
C SER A 64 6.92 -6.16 -9.78
N ILE A 65 7.14 -7.40 -9.36
CA ILE A 65 7.54 -7.72 -7.98
C ILE A 65 8.92 -7.14 -7.66
N ARG A 66 9.90 -7.27 -8.56
CA ARG A 66 11.24 -6.69 -8.43
C ARG A 66 11.19 -5.17 -8.37
N GLY A 67 10.38 -4.54 -9.22
CA GLY A 67 10.15 -3.10 -9.19
C GLY A 67 9.57 -2.62 -7.87
N PHE A 68 8.59 -3.33 -7.34
CA PHE A 68 7.99 -3.06 -6.04
C PHE A 68 8.99 -3.21 -4.89
N ALA A 69 9.83 -4.26 -4.91
CA ALA A 69 10.89 -4.44 -3.92
C ALA A 69 11.85 -3.24 -3.90
N ARG A 70 12.31 -2.79 -5.08
CA ARG A 70 13.19 -1.60 -5.19
C ARG A 70 12.53 -0.35 -4.66
N ALA A 71 11.23 -0.12 -4.99
CA ALA A 71 10.48 1.01 -4.46
C ALA A 71 10.43 1.00 -2.93
N CYS A 72 10.09 -0.13 -2.31
CA CYS A 72 10.05 -0.26 -0.86
C CYS A 72 11.41 -0.04 -0.19
N PHE A 73 12.48 -0.62 -0.73
CA PHE A 73 13.83 -0.45 -0.19
C PHE A 73 14.34 0.98 -0.34
N ASN A 74 14.12 1.62 -1.48
CA ASN A 74 14.46 3.02 -1.67
C ASN A 74 13.68 3.92 -0.71
N TYR A 75 12.41 3.62 -0.48
CA TYR A 75 11.59 4.37 0.47
C TYR A 75 12.12 4.22 1.90
N GLY A 76 12.44 3.00 2.33
CA GLY A 76 13.07 2.73 3.63
C GLY A 76 14.40 3.46 3.80
N LEU A 77 15.27 3.44 2.76
CA LEU A 77 16.54 4.20 2.77
C LEU A 77 16.31 5.71 2.89
N ASN A 78 15.31 6.27 2.21
CA ASN A 78 15.00 7.69 2.27
C ASN A 78 14.55 8.14 3.66
N LEU A 79 13.75 7.32 4.33
CA LEU A 79 13.26 7.59 5.69
C LEU A 79 14.25 7.17 6.79
N ASN A 80 15.26 6.39 6.45
CA ASN A 80 16.13 5.70 7.41
C ASN A 80 15.34 4.75 8.32
N TRP A 81 14.41 3.98 7.75
CA TRP A 81 13.50 3.07 8.44
C TRP A 81 13.68 1.63 7.95
N PRO A 82 13.49 0.63 8.82
CA PRO A 82 13.46 -0.77 8.42
C PRO A 82 12.30 -1.06 7.47
N VAL A 83 12.48 -2.11 6.65
CA VAL A 83 11.47 -2.57 5.70
C VAL A 83 11.08 -4.00 6.05
N TYR A 84 9.78 -4.26 6.15
CA TYR A 84 9.22 -5.58 6.37
C TYR A 84 8.34 -5.97 5.20
N LEU A 85 8.63 -7.10 4.55
CA LEU A 85 7.72 -7.72 3.60
C LEU A 85 6.85 -8.72 4.35
N SER A 86 5.54 -8.70 4.14
CA SER A 86 4.65 -9.73 4.65
C SER A 86 3.98 -10.54 3.54
N THR A 87 3.90 -11.85 3.75
CA THR A 87 3.22 -12.80 2.86
C THR A 87 2.60 -13.95 3.67
N LYS A 88 1.85 -14.83 3.00
CA LYS A 88 1.41 -16.10 3.58
C LYS A 88 2.04 -17.29 2.84
N ASN A 89 3.35 -17.26 2.64
CA ASN A 89 4.10 -18.26 1.88
C ASN A 89 4.06 -19.68 2.50
N THR A 90 3.65 -19.81 3.74
CA THR A 90 3.41 -21.11 4.36
C THR A 90 2.17 -21.83 3.78
N ILE A 91 1.23 -21.07 3.22
CA ILE A 91 0.02 -21.57 2.53
C ILE A 91 0.19 -21.43 1.02
N LEU A 92 0.46 -20.23 0.53
CA LEU A 92 0.69 -19.93 -0.89
C LEU A 92 2.17 -20.15 -1.25
N LYS A 93 2.63 -21.40 -1.17
CA LYS A 93 4.06 -21.75 -1.19
C LYS A 93 4.79 -21.25 -2.44
N ALA A 94 4.19 -21.42 -3.62
CA ALA A 94 4.76 -20.95 -4.88
C ALA A 94 4.51 -19.45 -5.09
N TYR A 95 3.26 -19.02 -4.99
CA TYR A 95 2.85 -17.65 -5.30
C TYR A 95 3.50 -16.63 -4.35
N ASP A 96 3.26 -16.74 -3.07
CA ASP A 96 3.85 -15.87 -2.06
C ASP A 96 5.34 -16.12 -1.83
N GLY A 97 5.77 -17.40 -2.04
CA GLY A 97 7.19 -17.75 -2.04
C GLY A 97 7.96 -16.98 -3.10
N ARG A 98 7.39 -16.77 -4.29
CA ARG A 98 8.03 -15.97 -5.35
C ARG A 98 8.25 -14.51 -4.92
N PHE A 99 7.29 -13.88 -4.26
CA PHE A 99 7.48 -12.54 -3.68
C PHE A 99 8.62 -12.50 -2.68
N LYS A 100 8.63 -13.43 -1.72
CA LYS A 100 9.68 -13.54 -0.71
C LYS A 100 11.06 -13.71 -1.35
N ASP A 101 11.20 -14.62 -2.31
CA ASP A 101 12.49 -14.95 -2.93
C ASP A 101 13.01 -13.79 -3.79
N LEU A 102 12.14 -13.12 -4.57
CA LEU A 102 12.52 -11.95 -5.37
C LEU A 102 12.89 -10.73 -4.50
N PHE A 103 12.18 -10.49 -3.41
CA PHE A 103 12.56 -9.44 -2.46
C PHE A 103 13.92 -9.73 -1.82
N GLN A 104 14.16 -10.98 -1.42
CA GLN A 104 15.44 -11.37 -0.84
C GLN A 104 16.60 -11.22 -1.84
N ASP A 105 16.39 -11.65 -3.08
CA ASP A 105 17.37 -11.51 -4.15
C ASP A 105 17.74 -10.04 -4.41
N ILE A 106 16.74 -9.15 -4.56
CA ILE A 106 16.96 -7.71 -4.73
C ILE A 106 17.65 -7.10 -3.51
N PHE A 107 17.26 -7.49 -2.30
CA PHE A 107 17.91 -7.01 -1.09
C PHE A 107 19.39 -7.40 -1.07
N ASP A 108 19.70 -8.68 -1.26
CA ASP A 108 21.07 -9.19 -1.15
C ASP A 108 21.99 -8.62 -2.24
N THR A 109 21.47 -8.40 -3.45
CA THR A 109 22.26 -7.94 -4.59
C THR A 109 22.39 -6.43 -4.71
N GLU A 110 21.37 -5.65 -4.31
CA GLU A 110 21.32 -4.21 -4.58
C GLU A 110 21.30 -3.32 -3.33
N PHE A 111 20.81 -3.82 -2.18
CA PHE A 111 20.49 -2.98 -1.03
C PHE A 111 21.21 -3.33 0.27
N LYS A 112 21.72 -4.53 0.44
CA LYS A 112 22.31 -5.04 1.69
C LYS A 112 23.34 -4.10 2.31
N ASP A 113 24.32 -3.67 1.51
CA ASP A 113 25.36 -2.76 2.00
C ASP A 113 24.82 -1.36 2.32
N LYS A 114 23.86 -0.87 1.52
CA LYS A 114 23.21 0.42 1.76
C LYS A 114 22.45 0.42 3.09
N PHE A 115 21.73 -0.65 3.39
CA PHE A 115 20.98 -0.84 4.63
C PHE A 115 21.93 -0.98 5.83
N LYS A 116 22.99 -1.78 5.68
CA LYS A 116 24.03 -1.92 6.69
C LYS A 116 24.67 -0.58 7.05
N ASN A 117 25.02 0.23 6.05
CA ASN A 117 25.64 1.55 6.26
C ASN A 117 24.71 2.53 6.99
N LYS A 118 23.40 2.35 6.90
CA LYS A 118 22.41 3.16 7.61
C LYS A 118 21.90 2.52 8.91
N ASN A 119 22.41 1.34 9.25
CA ASN A 119 21.96 0.58 10.43
C ASN A 119 20.45 0.33 10.46
N ILE A 120 19.86 0.03 9.30
CA ILE A 120 18.47 -0.39 9.12
C ILE A 120 18.40 -1.81 8.57
N THR A 121 17.26 -2.47 8.76
CA THR A 121 17.08 -3.90 8.44
C THR A 121 15.98 -4.13 7.42
N TYR A 122 16.10 -5.26 6.73
CA TYR A 122 15.01 -5.88 5.99
C TYR A 122 14.69 -7.24 6.60
N GLU A 123 13.40 -7.55 6.71
CA GLU A 123 12.93 -8.85 7.19
C GLU A 123 11.64 -9.24 6.45
N HIS A 124 11.55 -10.53 6.07
CA HIS A 124 10.28 -11.12 5.65
C HIS A 124 9.57 -11.74 6.85
N ARG A 125 8.27 -11.50 6.97
CA ARG A 125 7.40 -12.04 8.02
C ARG A 125 6.13 -12.67 7.44
N LEU A 126 5.52 -13.59 8.16
CA LEU A 126 4.15 -14.00 7.84
C LEU A 126 3.19 -12.84 8.12
N ILE A 127 2.14 -12.71 7.30
CA ILE A 127 1.21 -11.57 7.40
C ILE A 127 0.55 -11.47 8.79
N ASP A 128 0.15 -12.58 9.37
CA ASP A 128 -0.45 -12.63 10.72
C ASP A 128 0.55 -12.21 11.81
N ASP A 129 1.80 -12.64 11.72
CA ASP A 129 2.86 -12.20 12.62
C ASP A 129 3.18 -10.70 12.45
N MET A 130 3.20 -10.21 11.21
CA MET A 130 3.44 -8.80 10.95
C MET A 130 2.29 -7.91 11.44
N VAL A 131 1.04 -8.35 11.32
CA VAL A 131 -0.12 -7.66 11.93
C VAL A 131 0.05 -7.58 13.44
N ALA A 132 0.39 -8.70 14.09
CA ALA A 132 0.60 -8.72 15.53
C ALA A 132 1.77 -7.82 15.98
N ALA A 133 2.85 -7.77 15.18
CA ALA A 133 3.99 -6.89 15.43
C ALA A 133 3.60 -5.41 15.24
N ALA A 134 2.92 -5.07 14.14
CA ALA A 134 2.48 -3.71 13.85
C ALA A 134 1.58 -3.13 14.95
N MET A 135 0.70 -3.96 15.53
CA MET A 135 -0.18 -3.55 16.64
C MET A 135 0.56 -3.28 17.97
N LYS A 136 1.77 -3.80 18.11
CA LYS A 136 2.57 -3.68 19.37
C LYS A 136 3.72 -2.70 19.24
N TRP A 137 4.23 -2.46 18.05
CA TRP A 137 5.37 -1.58 17.81
C TRP A 137 4.96 -0.12 17.82
N GLU A 138 5.93 0.75 18.00
CA GLU A 138 5.72 2.20 18.03
C GLU A 138 5.39 2.82 16.64
N GLY A 139 5.64 2.12 15.56
CA GLY A 139 5.70 2.64 14.19
C GLY A 139 7.14 2.89 13.74
N GLY A 140 7.35 3.72 12.72
CA GLY A 140 8.68 4.03 12.18
C GLY A 140 9.23 2.93 11.28
N PHE A 141 8.40 2.30 10.47
CA PHE A 141 8.80 1.26 9.52
C PHE A 141 8.01 1.34 8.21
N VAL A 142 8.56 0.72 7.17
CA VAL A 142 7.88 0.47 5.89
C VAL A 142 7.40 -0.97 5.88
N TRP A 143 6.11 -1.16 5.68
CA TRP A 143 5.47 -2.47 5.56
C TRP A 143 5.09 -2.74 4.11
N ALA A 144 5.88 -3.55 3.43
CA ALA A 144 5.61 -3.99 2.07
C ALA A 144 4.58 -5.12 2.05
N CYS A 145 3.48 -4.89 1.35
CA CYS A 145 2.33 -5.78 1.26
C CYS A 145 2.01 -6.12 -0.19
N LYS A 146 1.50 -7.32 -0.44
CA LYS A 146 0.82 -7.64 -1.71
C LYS A 146 -0.41 -6.75 -1.89
N ASN A 147 -1.00 -6.77 -3.08
CA ASN A 147 -2.03 -5.82 -3.48
C ASN A 147 -3.21 -5.76 -2.50
N TYR A 148 -3.90 -6.87 -2.26
CA TYR A 148 -5.04 -6.91 -1.34
C TYR A 148 -4.65 -6.70 0.12
N ASP A 149 -3.54 -7.29 0.56
CA ASP A 149 -3.03 -7.11 1.92
C ASP A 149 -2.75 -5.63 2.20
N GLY A 150 -2.12 -4.93 1.25
CA GLY A 150 -1.82 -3.50 1.36
C GLY A 150 -3.07 -2.61 1.38
N ASP A 151 -4.08 -2.96 0.59
CA ASP A 151 -5.38 -2.27 0.60
C ASP A 151 -6.03 -2.33 1.99
N VAL A 152 -6.14 -3.54 2.54
CA VAL A 152 -6.76 -3.76 3.85
C VAL A 152 -5.91 -3.16 4.99
N GLN A 153 -4.59 -3.39 4.98
CA GLN A 153 -3.73 -2.93 6.07
C GLN A 153 -3.55 -1.40 6.09
N SER A 154 -3.57 -0.74 4.94
CA SER A 154 -3.54 0.72 4.91
C SER A 154 -4.75 1.33 5.61
N ASP A 155 -5.94 0.78 5.37
CA ASP A 155 -7.17 1.23 6.04
C ASP A 155 -7.16 0.91 7.54
N VAL A 156 -6.74 -0.30 7.94
CA VAL A 156 -6.63 -0.69 9.36
C VAL A 156 -5.70 0.24 10.11
N VAL A 157 -4.51 0.51 9.56
CA VAL A 157 -3.54 1.41 10.18
C VAL A 157 -4.06 2.84 10.24
N ALA A 158 -4.68 3.34 9.16
CA ALA A 158 -5.25 4.69 9.14
C ALA A 158 -6.37 4.85 10.18
N GLN A 159 -7.25 3.85 10.35
CA GLN A 159 -8.27 3.87 11.41
C GLN A 159 -7.64 3.81 12.81
N GLY A 160 -6.57 3.06 12.98
CA GLY A 160 -5.83 3.00 14.24
C GLY A 160 -5.18 4.34 14.64
N PHE A 161 -4.84 5.19 13.67
CA PHE A 161 -4.45 6.60 13.89
C PHE A 161 -5.65 7.56 14.04
N GLY A 162 -6.89 7.05 13.96
CA GLY A 162 -8.13 7.77 14.23
C GLY A 162 -8.96 8.13 13.01
N SER A 163 -8.44 8.17 11.79
CA SER A 163 -9.21 8.49 10.59
C SER A 163 -8.44 8.26 9.29
N LEU A 164 -9.15 7.92 8.20
CA LEU A 164 -8.62 7.98 6.83
C LEU A 164 -8.32 9.42 6.37
N GLY A 165 -8.92 10.43 7.02
CA GLY A 165 -8.80 11.83 6.62
C GLY A 165 -7.39 12.42 6.59
N PRO A 166 -6.45 12.02 7.48
CA PRO A 166 -5.06 12.44 7.42
C PRO A 166 -4.17 11.58 6.51
N MET A 167 -4.68 10.47 5.97
CA MET A 167 -3.89 9.56 5.13
C MET A 167 -3.64 10.19 3.75
N THR A 168 -2.39 10.13 3.29
CA THR A 168 -2.01 10.46 1.91
C THR A 168 -1.55 9.20 1.20
N SER A 169 -1.90 9.09 -0.07
CA SER A 169 -1.44 8.04 -0.97
C SER A 169 -0.42 8.60 -1.95
N VAL A 170 0.63 7.84 -2.21
CA VAL A 170 1.66 8.17 -3.19
C VAL A 170 1.92 6.95 -4.06
N LEU A 171 1.73 7.08 -5.37
CA LEU A 171 2.26 6.15 -6.36
C LEU A 171 3.68 6.57 -6.71
N MET A 172 4.61 5.62 -6.71
CA MET A 172 6.02 5.88 -6.97
C MET A 172 6.56 4.87 -7.97
N THR A 173 7.35 5.35 -8.93
CA THR A 173 8.12 4.46 -9.82
C THR A 173 9.23 3.73 -9.04
N PRO A 174 9.66 2.54 -9.49
CA PRO A 174 10.69 1.75 -8.80
C PRO A 174 12.01 2.48 -8.55
N ASP A 175 12.38 3.39 -9.45
CA ASP A 175 13.57 4.25 -9.34
C ASP A 175 13.36 5.47 -8.44
N GLY A 176 12.11 5.73 -8.01
CA GLY A 176 11.75 6.86 -7.15
C GLY A 176 11.82 8.23 -7.83
N ASN A 177 11.90 8.29 -9.17
CA ASN A 177 12.06 9.53 -9.93
C ASN A 177 10.74 10.16 -10.39
N THR A 178 9.65 9.41 -10.32
CA THR A 178 8.30 9.89 -10.64
C THR A 178 7.35 9.51 -9.52
N ILE A 179 6.55 10.46 -9.11
CA ILE A 179 5.49 10.23 -8.13
C ILE A 179 4.17 10.86 -8.58
N GLU A 180 3.09 10.23 -8.16
CA GLU A 180 1.75 10.80 -8.14
C GLU A 180 1.25 10.78 -6.70
N SER A 181 0.74 11.91 -6.22
CA SER A 181 0.25 12.06 -4.86
C SER A 181 -1.23 12.39 -4.87
N GLU A 182 -2.00 11.67 -4.09
CA GLU A 182 -3.46 11.82 -4.03
C GLU A 182 -3.99 11.80 -2.59
N ALA A 183 -5.21 12.31 -2.40
CA ALA A 183 -5.95 12.11 -1.17
C ALA A 183 -6.44 10.65 -1.12
N ALA A 184 -6.20 9.96 -0.01
CA ALA A 184 -6.54 8.55 0.14
C ALA A 184 -8.04 8.31 0.40
N HIS A 185 -8.92 9.10 -0.21
CA HIS A 185 -10.37 8.96 -0.13
C HIS A 185 -11.02 9.28 -1.48
N GLY A 186 -12.22 8.78 -1.71
CA GLY A 186 -12.99 9.03 -2.94
C GLY A 186 -13.48 10.48 -3.06
N THR A 187 -14.22 10.74 -4.14
CA THR A 187 -14.69 12.07 -4.56
C THR A 187 -15.76 12.70 -3.68
N VAL A 188 -16.14 12.07 -2.56
CA VAL A 188 -17.12 12.56 -1.58
C VAL A 188 -18.47 12.97 -2.24
N THR A 189 -18.91 12.24 -3.26
CA THR A 189 -20.11 12.50 -4.08
C THR A 189 -21.38 12.70 -3.23
N ARG A 190 -21.45 12.03 -2.09
CA ARG A 190 -22.60 12.17 -1.16
C ARG A 190 -22.71 13.59 -0.60
N HIS A 191 -21.57 14.19 -0.21
CA HIS A 191 -21.53 15.58 0.26
C HIS A 191 -21.81 16.57 -0.87
N TYR A 192 -21.27 16.32 -2.07
CA TYR A 192 -21.52 17.15 -3.23
C TYR A 192 -23.01 17.19 -3.59
N ARG A 193 -23.68 16.03 -3.63
CA ARG A 193 -25.13 15.95 -3.88
C ARG A 193 -25.96 16.64 -2.79
N ALA A 194 -25.53 16.58 -1.53
CA ALA A 194 -26.18 17.33 -0.45
C ALA A 194 -26.02 18.84 -0.64
N TYR A 195 -24.82 19.29 -1.01
CA TYR A 195 -24.56 20.69 -1.35
C TYR A 195 -25.43 21.18 -2.52
N GLU A 196 -25.56 20.40 -3.60
CA GLU A 196 -26.44 20.75 -4.73
C GLU A 196 -27.91 20.92 -4.33
N ARG A 197 -28.36 20.22 -3.29
CA ARG A 197 -29.73 20.40 -2.73
C ARG A 197 -29.84 21.55 -1.74
N GLY A 198 -28.76 22.34 -1.54
CA GLY A 198 -28.76 23.44 -0.58
C GLY A 198 -28.63 23.02 0.90
N GLU A 199 -28.25 21.76 1.16
CA GLU A 199 -28.04 21.25 2.50
C GLU A 199 -26.67 21.70 3.04
N ALA A 200 -26.57 21.95 4.36
CA ALA A 200 -25.30 22.27 5.00
C ALA A 200 -24.36 21.06 4.98
N THR A 201 -23.21 21.23 4.37
CA THR A 201 -22.17 20.19 4.29
C THR A 201 -20.88 20.65 4.94
N SER A 202 -20.07 19.67 5.39
CA SER A 202 -18.74 19.95 5.94
C SER A 202 -17.78 18.86 5.44
N THR A 203 -16.73 19.27 4.75
CA THR A 203 -15.69 18.40 4.20
C THR A 203 -14.35 18.71 4.86
N ASN A 204 -13.60 17.66 5.24
CA ASN A 204 -12.26 17.79 5.77
C ASN A 204 -11.25 17.95 4.59
N PRO A 205 -10.52 19.08 4.47
CA PRO A 205 -9.59 19.30 3.36
C PRO A 205 -8.18 18.73 3.61
N ILE A 206 -7.90 18.16 4.77
CA ILE A 206 -6.53 17.80 5.19
C ILE A 206 -5.87 16.83 4.23
N ALA A 207 -6.55 15.75 3.82
CA ALA A 207 -5.99 14.78 2.88
C ALA A 207 -5.63 15.43 1.53
N SER A 208 -6.46 16.36 1.03
CA SER A 208 -6.16 17.10 -0.21
C SER A 208 -4.97 18.05 -0.04
N ILE A 209 -4.87 18.73 1.10
CA ILE A 209 -3.72 19.59 1.41
C ILE A 209 -2.44 18.73 1.47
N PHE A 210 -2.49 17.58 2.14
CA PHE A 210 -1.34 16.70 2.29
C PHE A 210 -0.93 16.04 0.96
N ALA A 211 -1.88 15.75 0.07
CA ALA A 211 -1.56 15.32 -1.28
C ALA A 211 -0.72 16.38 -2.02
N TRP A 212 -1.13 17.65 -1.97
CA TRP A 212 -0.36 18.75 -2.55
C TRP A 212 1.00 18.92 -1.89
N THR A 213 1.08 18.93 -0.57
CA THR A 213 2.36 19.10 0.14
C THR A 213 3.32 17.95 -0.14
N ARG A 214 2.84 16.71 -0.25
CA ARG A 214 3.70 15.58 -0.66
C ARG A 214 4.22 15.75 -2.08
N GLY A 215 3.37 16.11 -3.04
CA GLY A 215 3.80 16.42 -4.40
C GLY A 215 4.84 17.55 -4.47
N LEU A 216 4.61 18.65 -3.75
CA LEU A 216 5.54 19.77 -3.66
C LEU A 216 6.87 19.39 -2.98
N TRP A 217 6.81 18.58 -1.92
CA TRP A 217 8.00 18.10 -1.24
C TRP A 217 8.89 17.25 -2.16
N TYR A 218 8.30 16.33 -2.91
CA TYR A 218 9.04 15.53 -3.89
C TYR A 218 9.56 16.37 -5.05
N ARG A 219 8.79 17.37 -5.51
CA ARG A 219 9.27 18.34 -6.50
C ARG A 219 10.50 19.08 -5.98
N GLY A 220 10.43 19.57 -4.74
CA GLY A 220 11.57 20.19 -4.07
C GLY A 220 12.78 19.27 -3.95
N LYS A 221 12.55 18.00 -3.66
CA LYS A 221 13.59 16.98 -3.59
C LYS A 221 14.26 16.75 -4.94
N PHE A 222 13.49 16.60 -6.01
CA PHE A 222 14.01 16.38 -7.36
C PHE A 222 14.79 17.57 -7.89
N ASP A 223 14.34 18.79 -7.59
CA ASP A 223 15.00 20.04 -7.99
C ASP A 223 16.12 20.49 -7.03
N LYS A 224 16.34 19.75 -5.93
CA LYS A 224 17.25 20.15 -4.84
C LYS A 224 16.87 21.51 -4.23
N ASN A 225 15.58 21.83 -4.23
CA ASN A 225 15.02 23.05 -3.66
C ASN A 225 14.59 22.80 -2.21
N ILE A 226 15.47 23.14 -1.28
CA ILE A 226 15.24 22.96 0.17
C ILE A 226 14.14 23.88 0.69
N GLU A 227 13.98 25.06 0.12
CA GLU A 227 12.93 26.01 0.55
C GLU A 227 11.54 25.44 0.29
N LEU A 228 11.34 24.79 -0.87
CA LEU A 228 10.07 24.15 -1.21
C LEU A 228 9.80 22.94 -0.31
N GLN A 229 10.81 22.13 0.04
CA GLN A 229 10.66 21.04 0.99
C GLN A 229 10.25 21.57 2.37
N ASN A 230 10.96 22.57 2.89
CA ASN A 230 10.67 23.20 4.18
C ASN A 230 9.27 23.86 4.22
N PHE A 231 8.84 24.48 3.14
CA PHE A 231 7.49 25.03 3.01
C PHE A 231 6.43 23.92 3.15
N SER A 232 6.62 22.81 2.44
CA SER A 232 5.69 21.68 2.47
C SER A 232 5.56 21.08 3.88
N GLU A 233 6.69 20.83 4.54
CA GLU A 233 6.72 20.30 5.91
C GLU A 233 6.11 21.28 6.92
N LYS A 234 6.39 22.58 6.77
CA LYS A 234 5.83 23.62 7.64
C LYS A 234 4.31 23.70 7.49
N LEU A 235 3.79 23.60 6.27
CA LEU A 235 2.35 23.64 6.02
C LEU A 235 1.65 22.44 6.65
N GLU A 236 2.20 21.23 6.52
CA GLU A 236 1.65 20.03 7.17
C GLU A 236 1.65 20.19 8.70
N LYS A 237 2.75 20.65 9.27
CA LYS A 237 2.87 20.90 10.72
C LYS A 237 1.85 21.93 11.21
N VAL A 238 1.62 23.00 10.45
CA VAL A 238 0.61 24.01 10.79
C VAL A 238 -0.80 23.39 10.77
N CYS A 239 -1.13 22.57 9.77
CA CYS A 239 -2.41 21.87 9.72
C CYS A 239 -2.61 20.96 10.93
N ILE A 240 -1.60 20.16 11.29
CA ILE A 240 -1.63 19.29 12.47
C ILE A 240 -1.85 20.08 13.74
N ASN A 241 -1.02 21.09 13.98
CA ASN A 241 -1.11 21.94 15.19
C ASN A 241 -2.45 22.66 15.30
N THR A 242 -3.05 23.06 14.17
CA THR A 242 -4.37 23.72 14.13
C THR A 242 -5.47 22.76 14.61
N ILE A 243 -5.42 21.50 14.14
CA ILE A 243 -6.38 20.47 14.54
C ILE A 243 -6.19 20.09 16.01
N GLU A 244 -4.95 19.87 16.44
CA GLU A 244 -4.62 19.55 17.84
C GLU A 244 -4.99 20.68 18.79
N GLY A 245 -4.92 21.93 18.31
CA GLY A 245 -5.42 23.11 19.02
C GLY A 245 -6.94 23.25 19.09
N GLY A 246 -7.70 22.29 18.51
CA GLY A 246 -9.17 22.25 18.54
C GLY A 246 -9.87 23.00 17.41
N ALA A 247 -9.12 23.66 16.51
CA ALA A 247 -9.69 24.34 15.34
C ALA A 247 -9.78 23.36 14.16
N MET A 248 -10.98 22.86 13.88
CA MET A 248 -11.19 21.85 12.84
C MET A 248 -12.57 21.99 12.19
N THR A 249 -12.77 21.36 11.04
CA THR A 249 -14.07 21.31 10.37
C THR A 249 -15.07 20.47 11.17
N LYS A 250 -16.37 20.78 11.04
CA LYS A 250 -17.44 20.03 11.70
C LYS A 250 -17.36 18.52 11.43
N GLY A 251 -17.03 18.13 10.19
CA GLY A 251 -16.92 16.72 9.80
C GLY A 251 -15.78 16.00 10.53
N LEU A 252 -14.68 16.69 10.85
CA LEU A 252 -13.58 16.14 11.63
C LEU A 252 -13.94 16.13 13.14
N ALA A 253 -14.50 17.21 13.64
CA ALA A 253 -14.92 17.33 15.04
C ALA A 253 -15.89 16.24 15.47
N LEU A 254 -16.84 15.86 14.62
CA LEU A 254 -17.79 14.77 14.88
C LEU A 254 -17.13 13.38 14.98
N ARG A 255 -15.92 13.22 14.46
CA ARG A 255 -15.15 11.95 14.55
C ARG A 255 -14.24 11.90 15.75
N VAL A 256 -13.72 13.05 16.18
CA VAL A 256 -12.79 13.16 17.32
C VAL A 256 -13.55 13.29 18.65
N GLY A 257 -14.75 13.86 18.64
CA GLY A 257 -15.53 14.18 19.85
C GLY A 257 -16.46 13.08 20.37
N ASN A 258 -16.42 11.87 19.80
CA ASN A 258 -17.26 10.74 20.22
C ASN A 258 -16.50 9.69 21.06
N ASN A 259 -15.49 10.10 21.82
CA ASN A 259 -14.85 9.28 22.84
C ASN A 259 -15.20 9.79 24.23
#